data_2c8db3ed55ef6da94dfaf3af595b7334
#
_entry.id   2c8db3ed55ef6da94dfaf3af595b7334
#
_cell.length_a   1.000
_cell.length_b   1.000
_cell.length_c   1.000
_cell.angle_alpha   90.00
_cell.angle_beta   90.00
_cell.angle_gamma   90.00
#
_symmetry.space_group_name_H-M   'P 1'
#
loop_
_entity.id
_entity.type
_entity.pdbx_description
1 polymer ?
#
loop_
_entity_poly.entity_id
_entity_poly.type
_entity_poly.pdbx_seq_one_letter_code
_entity_poly.pdbx_strand_id
1 'polypeptide(L)'
;MIFLVGCTTKDSRTTVQFSSWGSKSEIDILKPILQDFETQNPDIKVDFMHIPQNYFQKLHLLFASNTAPDVIFINNLYLPIYANAGLLEDLSDSDLANENFFPKAIEAMEYKGKIYAIPRDVSNLVVYYNKDLFDSKNVRYPDKNTTFQEFLEIAKKITSPQEGIFGVSSEEEPLFYLPYLMSEGGGILSDDLLTNILNSEESLRGINFYADLRTKHHVAPTKSESASATMAQMFLQGKIGMHISGRWLVPKYRETAEFDWDVTQFPKGTKGSIVPLDASGWAISSKSNHKDEAIRLIKYLS
;
A
#
# COMPACT_ATOMS: atom_id res chain seq x y z
N MET A 1 -33.24 -2.16 -52.06
CA MET A 1 -32.34 -1.52 -51.09
C MET A 1 -32.90 -1.80 -49.71
N ILE A 2 -32.40 -2.82 -49.03
CA ILE A 2 -32.90 -3.28 -47.72
C ILE A 2 -32.05 -2.55 -46.64
N PHE A 3 -32.68 -1.64 -45.93
CA PHE A 3 -32.04 -1.03 -44.73
C PHE A 3 -32.10 -2.04 -43.59
N LEU A 4 -30.99 -2.67 -43.26
CA LEU A 4 -30.79 -3.35 -41.99
C LEU A 4 -30.64 -2.28 -40.88
N VAL A 5 -31.73 -2.01 -40.14
CA VAL A 5 -31.68 -1.27 -38.91
C VAL A 5 -31.11 -2.21 -37.86
N GLY A 6 -29.82 -2.04 -37.57
CA GLY A 6 -29.19 -2.69 -36.44
C GLY A 6 -29.76 -2.13 -35.16
N CYS A 7 -30.68 -2.85 -34.51
CA CYS A 7 -31.03 -2.58 -33.13
C CYS A 7 -29.83 -2.84 -32.24
N THR A 8 -29.07 -1.82 -31.89
CA THR A 8 -28.19 -1.87 -30.73
C THR A 8 -29.12 -1.89 -29.50
N THR A 9 -29.34 -3.05 -28.92
CA THR A 9 -30.00 -3.16 -27.62
C THR A 9 -29.14 -2.38 -26.63
N LYS A 10 -29.68 -1.24 -26.18
CA LYS A 10 -29.04 -0.45 -25.12
C LYS A 10 -28.97 -1.35 -23.90
N ASP A 11 -27.78 -1.57 -23.34
CA ASP A 11 -27.63 -2.29 -22.09
C ASP A 11 -28.46 -1.59 -21.01
N SER A 12 -29.44 -2.29 -20.47
CA SER A 12 -30.39 -1.72 -19.48
C SER A 12 -29.90 -1.85 -18.05
N ARG A 13 -28.73 -2.45 -17.86
CA ARG A 13 -28.15 -2.63 -16.52
C ARG A 13 -27.66 -1.31 -15.93
N THR A 14 -27.78 -1.18 -14.61
CA THR A 14 -27.11 -0.10 -13.88
C THR A 14 -25.60 -0.29 -13.98
N THR A 15 -24.89 0.73 -14.44
CA THR A 15 -23.42 0.68 -14.54
C THR A 15 -22.81 1.29 -13.30
N VAL A 16 -22.10 0.48 -12.51
CA VAL A 16 -21.29 0.91 -11.35
C VAL A 16 -19.86 1.10 -11.80
N GLN A 17 -19.36 2.32 -11.73
CA GLN A 17 -17.96 2.62 -11.98
C GLN A 17 -17.11 2.27 -10.76
N PHE A 18 -16.08 1.47 -10.99
CA PHE A 18 -15.19 0.97 -9.93
C PHE A 18 -13.73 1.21 -10.28
N SER A 19 -12.98 1.85 -9.37
CA SER A 19 -11.56 2.10 -9.58
C SER A 19 -10.68 1.41 -8.54
N SER A 20 -9.53 0.89 -9.01
CA SER A 20 -8.50 0.31 -8.15
C SER A 20 -7.11 0.53 -8.74
N TRP A 21 -6.11 0.58 -7.85
CA TRP A 21 -4.73 0.29 -8.24
C TRP A 21 -4.46 -1.21 -8.13
N GLY A 22 -3.24 -1.63 -8.36
CA GLY A 22 -2.78 -3.00 -8.17
C GLY A 22 -1.82 -3.42 -9.28
N SER A 23 -1.02 -4.43 -8.99
CA SER A 23 -0.17 -5.11 -9.97
C SER A 23 -1.04 -5.89 -10.97
N LYS A 24 -0.42 -6.28 -12.09
CA LYS A 24 -1.12 -7.13 -13.06
C LYS A 24 -1.67 -8.41 -12.43
N SER A 25 -0.89 -9.07 -11.57
CA SER A 25 -1.31 -10.31 -10.89
C SER A 25 -2.52 -10.10 -9.98
N GLU A 26 -2.60 -8.98 -9.25
CA GLU A 26 -3.76 -8.63 -8.42
C GLU A 26 -5.00 -8.38 -9.28
N ILE A 27 -4.84 -7.69 -10.41
CA ILE A 27 -5.95 -7.41 -11.33
C ILE A 27 -6.43 -8.67 -12.04
N ASP A 28 -5.54 -9.58 -12.38
CA ASP A 28 -5.89 -10.87 -12.98
C ASP A 28 -6.70 -11.77 -12.02
N ILE A 29 -6.55 -11.57 -10.70
CA ILE A 29 -7.39 -12.19 -9.66
C ILE A 29 -8.73 -11.45 -9.53
N LEU A 30 -8.71 -10.12 -9.52
CA LEU A 30 -9.91 -9.30 -9.30
C LEU A 30 -10.94 -9.41 -10.44
N LYS A 31 -10.49 -9.42 -11.69
CA LYS A 31 -11.39 -9.44 -12.86
C LYS A 31 -12.38 -10.61 -12.88
N PRO A 32 -11.98 -11.86 -12.66
CA PRO A 32 -12.92 -12.98 -12.58
C PRO A 32 -13.95 -12.80 -11.45
N ILE A 33 -13.56 -12.22 -10.32
CA ILE A 33 -14.46 -11.95 -9.18
C ILE A 33 -15.54 -10.92 -9.60
N LEU A 34 -15.17 -9.87 -10.33
CA LEU A 34 -16.13 -8.90 -10.85
C LEU A 34 -17.08 -9.53 -11.89
N GLN A 35 -16.60 -10.42 -12.73
CA GLN A 35 -17.43 -11.16 -13.70
C GLN A 35 -18.43 -12.09 -12.99
N ASP A 36 -18.00 -12.76 -11.92
CA ASP A 36 -18.87 -13.61 -11.12
C ASP A 36 -19.92 -12.77 -10.37
N PHE A 37 -19.55 -11.61 -9.84
CA PHE A 37 -20.50 -10.64 -9.29
C PHE A 37 -21.57 -10.25 -10.31
N GLU A 38 -21.20 -9.87 -11.54
CA GLU A 38 -22.15 -9.52 -12.60
C GLU A 38 -23.09 -10.71 -12.96
N THR A 39 -22.57 -11.94 -12.90
CA THR A 39 -23.37 -13.14 -13.15
C THR A 39 -24.44 -13.34 -12.08
N GLN A 40 -24.10 -13.06 -10.82
CA GLN A 40 -25.02 -13.16 -9.68
C GLN A 40 -25.94 -11.93 -9.53
N ASN A 41 -25.60 -10.81 -10.17
CA ASN A 41 -26.34 -9.55 -10.16
C ASN A 41 -26.60 -9.07 -11.60
N PRO A 42 -27.50 -9.72 -12.34
CA PRO A 42 -27.70 -9.49 -13.76
C PRO A 42 -28.24 -8.09 -14.10
N ASP A 43 -28.70 -7.33 -13.12
CA ASP A 43 -29.13 -5.93 -13.20
C ASP A 43 -27.98 -4.93 -13.12
N ILE A 44 -26.77 -5.37 -12.73
CA ILE A 44 -25.59 -4.52 -12.56
C ILE A 44 -24.52 -4.87 -13.60
N LYS A 45 -23.87 -3.83 -14.09
CA LYS A 45 -22.62 -3.90 -14.86
C LYS A 45 -21.53 -3.16 -14.12
N VAL A 46 -20.33 -3.75 -14.03
CA VAL A 46 -19.17 -3.10 -13.42
C VAL A 46 -18.26 -2.53 -14.51
N ASP A 47 -18.10 -1.20 -14.52
CA ASP A 47 -17.12 -0.51 -15.38
C ASP A 47 -15.82 -0.31 -14.57
N PHE A 48 -14.88 -1.23 -14.77
CA PHE A 48 -13.64 -1.29 -13.97
C PHE A 48 -12.53 -0.43 -14.56
N MET A 49 -12.14 0.60 -13.82
CA MET A 49 -11.04 1.51 -14.13
C MET A 49 -9.76 1.11 -13.35
N HIS A 50 -8.85 0.39 -14.00
CA HIS A 50 -7.53 0.10 -13.45
C HIS A 50 -6.59 1.30 -13.62
N ILE A 51 -6.02 1.79 -12.51
CA ILE A 51 -5.08 2.91 -12.48
C ILE A 51 -3.79 2.45 -11.78
N PRO A 52 -2.82 1.88 -12.52
CA PRO A 52 -1.64 1.23 -11.93
C PRO A 52 -0.61 2.20 -11.34
N GLN A 53 -0.64 3.48 -11.74
CA GLN A 53 0.32 4.49 -11.29
C GLN A 53 -0.38 5.82 -11.03
N ASN A 54 0.16 6.59 -10.07
CA ASN A 54 -0.36 7.91 -9.70
C ASN A 54 -1.87 7.89 -9.39
N TYR A 55 -2.34 6.83 -8.75
CA TYR A 55 -3.76 6.58 -8.49
C TYR A 55 -4.43 7.77 -7.80
N PHE A 56 -3.90 8.21 -6.66
CA PHE A 56 -4.51 9.30 -5.88
C PHE A 56 -4.44 10.65 -6.61
N GLN A 57 -3.39 10.91 -7.38
CA GLN A 57 -3.34 12.12 -8.21
C GLN A 57 -4.45 12.12 -9.27
N LYS A 58 -4.66 10.99 -9.94
CA LYS A 58 -5.73 10.83 -10.90
C LYS A 58 -7.11 10.89 -10.24
N LEU A 59 -7.26 10.27 -9.07
CA LEU A 59 -8.50 10.28 -8.31
C LEU A 59 -8.87 11.72 -7.87
N HIS A 60 -7.91 12.54 -7.44
CA HIS A 60 -8.14 13.95 -7.16
C HIS A 60 -8.71 14.71 -8.36
N LEU A 61 -8.17 14.46 -9.56
CA LEU A 61 -8.67 15.08 -10.79
C LEU A 61 -10.09 14.62 -11.13
N LEU A 62 -10.39 13.34 -10.95
CA LEU A 62 -11.73 12.78 -11.17
C LEU A 62 -12.76 13.39 -10.21
N PHE A 63 -12.43 13.58 -8.94
CA PHE A 63 -13.30 14.29 -8.00
C PHE A 63 -13.47 15.78 -8.37
N ALA A 64 -12.40 16.45 -8.73
CA ALA A 64 -12.44 17.85 -9.13
C ALA A 64 -13.30 18.10 -10.39
N SER A 65 -13.34 17.14 -11.32
CA SER A 65 -14.16 17.18 -12.54
C SER A 65 -15.58 16.62 -12.36
N ASN A 66 -15.96 16.18 -11.16
CA ASN A 66 -17.24 15.48 -10.88
C ASN A 66 -17.44 14.21 -11.73
N THR A 67 -16.36 13.48 -12.02
CA THR A 67 -16.37 12.21 -12.76
C THR A 67 -15.73 11.08 -11.93
N ALA A 68 -15.74 11.22 -10.60
CA ALA A 68 -15.23 10.19 -9.70
C ALA A 68 -16.05 8.91 -9.81
N PRO A 69 -15.41 7.72 -9.79
CA PRO A 69 -16.10 6.44 -9.78
C PRO A 69 -17.04 6.29 -8.58
N ASP A 70 -18.05 5.41 -8.71
CA ASP A 70 -18.97 5.09 -7.63
C ASP A 70 -18.26 4.38 -6.49
N VAL A 71 -17.42 3.37 -6.80
CA VAL A 71 -16.61 2.63 -5.84
C VAL A 71 -15.13 2.92 -6.06
N ILE A 72 -14.43 3.17 -4.97
CA ILE A 72 -13.05 3.63 -4.94
C ILE A 72 -12.25 2.73 -4.02
N PHE A 73 -11.10 2.23 -4.48
CA PHE A 73 -10.12 1.61 -3.60
C PHE A 73 -9.30 2.70 -2.90
N ILE A 74 -9.25 2.67 -1.56
CA ILE A 74 -8.61 3.71 -0.76
C ILE A 74 -7.82 3.08 0.39
N ASN A 75 -6.71 3.71 0.80
CA ASN A 75 -5.97 3.30 1.98
C ASN A 75 -6.16 4.30 3.15
N ASN A 76 -5.78 3.87 4.34
CA ASN A 76 -5.89 4.65 5.58
C ASN A 76 -5.09 5.96 5.57
N LEU A 77 -4.05 6.08 4.72
CA LEU A 77 -3.26 7.31 4.59
C LEU A 77 -4.06 8.43 3.88
N TYR A 78 -4.79 8.07 2.83
CA TYR A 78 -5.56 9.03 2.02
C TYR A 78 -7.01 9.19 2.46
N LEU A 79 -7.59 8.20 3.12
CA LEU A 79 -8.98 8.22 3.57
C LEU A 79 -9.37 9.51 4.34
N PRO A 80 -8.58 9.99 5.32
CA PRO A 80 -8.92 11.21 6.06
C PRO A 80 -9.04 12.45 5.17
N ILE A 81 -8.23 12.54 4.11
CA ILE A 81 -8.23 13.67 3.18
C ILE A 81 -9.57 13.74 2.44
N TYR A 82 -10.01 12.60 1.90
CA TYR A 82 -11.27 12.51 1.13
C TYR A 82 -12.49 12.61 2.03
N ALA A 83 -12.47 11.97 3.21
CA ALA A 83 -13.54 12.02 4.18
C ALA A 83 -13.72 13.45 4.72
N ASN A 84 -12.62 14.16 5.07
CA ASN A 84 -12.70 15.55 5.53
C ASN A 84 -13.21 16.51 4.47
N ALA A 85 -12.96 16.22 3.20
CA ALA A 85 -13.48 16.99 2.06
C ALA A 85 -14.95 16.67 1.71
N GLY A 86 -15.61 15.73 2.43
CA GLY A 86 -16.98 15.29 2.17
C GLY A 86 -17.15 14.56 0.84
N LEU A 87 -16.09 13.92 0.34
CA LEU A 87 -16.09 13.22 -0.94
C LEU A 87 -16.47 11.75 -0.84
N LEU A 88 -16.50 11.19 0.37
CA LEU A 88 -16.86 9.81 0.64
C LEU A 88 -18.19 9.72 1.36
N GLU A 89 -18.92 8.64 1.10
CA GLU A 89 -20.15 8.29 1.79
C GLU A 89 -19.84 7.77 3.20
N ASP A 90 -20.65 8.15 4.18
CA ASP A 90 -20.64 7.60 5.53
C ASP A 90 -21.31 6.22 5.53
N LEU A 91 -20.53 5.18 5.81
CA LEU A 91 -20.97 3.79 5.80
C LEU A 91 -21.29 3.25 7.20
N SER A 92 -21.26 4.08 8.24
CA SER A 92 -21.43 3.67 9.64
C SER A 92 -22.75 2.96 9.92
N ASP A 93 -23.81 3.37 9.25
CA ASP A 93 -25.16 2.81 9.40
C ASP A 93 -25.45 1.69 8.35
N SER A 94 -24.47 1.32 7.53
CA SER A 94 -24.63 0.26 6.54
C SER A 94 -24.47 -1.13 7.18
N ASP A 95 -25.14 -2.14 6.62
CA ASP A 95 -24.97 -3.53 7.04
C ASP A 95 -23.52 -4.00 6.94
N LEU A 96 -22.72 -3.37 6.06
CA LEU A 96 -21.29 -3.66 5.86
C LEU A 96 -20.45 -3.34 7.09
N ALA A 97 -20.82 -2.31 7.86
CA ALA A 97 -20.10 -1.93 9.08
C ALA A 97 -20.22 -2.98 10.20
N ASN A 98 -21.22 -3.86 10.12
CA ASN A 98 -21.50 -4.92 11.09
C ASN A 98 -20.84 -6.25 10.76
N GLU A 99 -20.09 -6.35 9.66
CA GLU A 99 -19.35 -7.54 9.29
C GLU A 99 -18.20 -7.81 10.28
N ASN A 100 -17.75 -9.06 10.38
CA ASN A 100 -16.76 -9.49 11.36
C ASN A 100 -15.32 -9.20 10.88
N PHE A 101 -14.92 -7.94 10.85
CA PHE A 101 -13.56 -7.52 10.53
C PHE A 101 -12.63 -7.54 11.74
N PHE A 102 -11.32 -7.60 11.49
CA PHE A 102 -10.35 -7.32 12.54
C PHE A 102 -10.54 -5.89 13.07
N PRO A 103 -10.60 -5.69 14.41
CA PRO A 103 -10.88 -4.37 14.99
C PRO A 103 -9.97 -3.25 14.46
N LYS A 104 -8.67 -3.53 14.31
CA LYS A 104 -7.72 -2.55 13.77
C LYS A 104 -7.89 -2.28 12.28
N ALA A 105 -8.49 -3.19 11.52
CA ALA A 105 -8.79 -2.96 10.10
C ALA A 105 -9.94 -1.96 9.94
N ILE A 106 -11.02 -2.12 10.70
CA ILE A 106 -12.16 -1.18 10.65
C ILE A 106 -11.78 0.18 11.22
N GLU A 107 -11.04 0.23 12.35
CA GLU A 107 -10.51 1.46 12.93
C GLU A 107 -9.67 2.26 11.91
N ALA A 108 -8.88 1.58 11.08
CA ALA A 108 -8.08 2.21 10.04
C ALA A 108 -8.92 2.82 8.89
N MET A 109 -10.17 2.42 8.76
CA MET A 109 -11.14 2.94 7.78
C MET A 109 -12.10 3.98 8.38
N GLU A 110 -11.84 4.42 9.61
CA GLU A 110 -12.61 5.45 10.29
C GLU A 110 -11.96 6.84 10.17
N TYR A 111 -12.80 7.84 10.18
CA TYR A 111 -12.41 9.23 10.33
C TYR A 111 -13.45 9.98 11.18
N LYS A 112 -12.99 10.59 12.29
CA LYS A 112 -13.87 11.32 13.25
C LYS A 112 -15.06 10.49 13.74
N GLY A 113 -14.81 9.21 14.03
CA GLY A 113 -15.82 8.28 14.58
C GLY A 113 -16.84 7.79 13.55
N LYS A 114 -16.57 7.93 12.25
CA LYS A 114 -17.42 7.45 11.16
C LYS A 114 -16.62 6.57 10.22
N ILE A 115 -17.24 5.50 9.71
CA ILE A 115 -16.66 4.55 8.76
C ILE A 115 -16.87 5.07 7.34
N TYR A 116 -15.78 5.24 6.59
CA TYR A 116 -15.81 5.73 5.21
C TYR A 116 -15.34 4.71 4.17
N ALA A 117 -14.80 3.59 4.61
CA ALA A 117 -14.48 2.48 3.73
C ALA A 117 -14.65 1.15 4.46
N ILE A 118 -14.91 0.09 3.69
CA ILE A 118 -14.96 -1.28 4.20
C ILE A 118 -13.60 -1.92 3.96
N PRO A 119 -12.96 -2.50 4.99
CA PRO A 119 -11.62 -3.08 4.84
C PRO A 119 -11.60 -4.23 3.82
N ARG A 120 -10.60 -4.22 2.95
CA ARG A 120 -10.27 -5.33 2.07
C ARG A 120 -9.07 -6.11 2.59
N ASP A 121 -8.02 -5.38 2.96
CA ASP A 121 -6.77 -5.97 3.42
C ASP A 121 -6.08 -5.09 4.46
N VAL A 122 -5.20 -5.74 5.20
CA VAL A 122 -4.25 -5.09 6.10
C VAL A 122 -2.87 -5.65 5.84
N SER A 123 -1.87 -4.81 5.97
CA SER A 123 -0.47 -5.18 5.83
C SER A 123 0.39 -4.42 6.83
N ASN A 124 1.62 -4.84 6.95
CA ASN A 124 2.67 -4.13 7.66
C ASN A 124 3.98 -4.31 6.92
N LEU A 125 4.97 -3.49 7.26
CA LEU A 125 6.29 -3.61 6.65
C LEU A 125 7.08 -4.75 7.30
N VAL A 126 7.79 -5.47 6.43
CA VAL A 126 8.77 -6.51 6.78
C VAL A 126 10.07 -6.25 6.03
N VAL A 127 11.13 -6.93 6.41
CA VAL A 127 12.40 -6.93 5.67
C VAL A 127 12.48 -8.20 4.83
N TYR A 128 12.40 -8.06 3.50
CA TYR A 128 12.81 -9.10 2.57
C TYR A 128 14.33 -9.10 2.46
N TYR A 129 14.96 -10.25 2.40
CA TYR A 129 16.40 -10.32 2.20
C TYR A 129 16.79 -11.39 1.17
N ASN A 130 17.78 -11.07 0.36
CA ASN A 130 18.33 -11.94 -0.68
C ASN A 130 19.37 -12.89 -0.07
N LYS A 131 19.00 -14.16 0.15
CA LYS A 131 19.84 -15.15 0.81
C LYS A 131 21.11 -15.43 0.03
N ASP A 132 21.03 -15.54 -1.28
CA ASP A 132 22.20 -15.82 -2.13
C ASP A 132 23.26 -14.72 -2.01
N LEU A 133 22.81 -13.46 -1.94
CA LEU A 133 23.72 -12.32 -1.75
C LEU A 133 24.36 -12.35 -0.36
N PHE A 134 23.62 -12.72 0.67
CA PHE A 134 24.14 -12.87 2.03
C PHE A 134 25.16 -14.01 2.12
N ASP A 135 24.85 -15.16 1.54
CA ASP A 135 25.72 -16.35 1.53
C ASP A 135 27.02 -16.08 0.75
N SER A 136 26.92 -15.42 -0.41
CA SER A 136 28.09 -15.07 -1.23
C SER A 136 29.07 -14.15 -0.50
N LYS A 137 28.59 -13.33 0.43
CA LYS A 137 29.41 -12.40 1.22
C LYS A 137 29.70 -12.92 2.64
N ASN A 138 29.24 -14.13 2.98
CA ASN A 138 29.36 -14.74 4.30
C ASN A 138 28.86 -13.81 5.42
N VAL A 139 27.67 -13.19 5.20
CA VAL A 139 27.00 -12.31 6.15
C VAL A 139 25.83 -13.04 6.79
N ARG A 140 25.67 -12.92 8.12
CA ARG A 140 24.52 -13.52 8.81
C ARG A 140 23.21 -12.89 8.34
N TYR A 141 22.17 -13.69 8.24
CA TYR A 141 20.82 -13.19 7.93
C TYR A 141 20.29 -12.28 9.06
N PRO A 142 19.48 -11.27 8.72
CA PRO A 142 18.75 -10.53 9.73
C PRO A 142 17.67 -11.42 10.36
N ASP A 143 17.36 -11.19 11.63
CA ASP A 143 16.34 -11.94 12.36
C ASP A 143 15.45 -11.00 13.20
N LYS A 144 14.45 -11.56 13.90
CA LYS A 144 13.52 -10.83 14.76
C LYS A 144 14.19 -10.04 15.91
N ASN A 145 15.44 -10.29 16.20
CA ASN A 145 16.19 -9.61 17.25
C ASN A 145 17.15 -8.55 16.70
N THR A 146 17.32 -8.46 15.39
CA THR A 146 18.20 -7.50 14.73
C THR A 146 17.83 -6.06 15.16
N THR A 147 18.79 -5.36 15.75
CA THR A 147 18.67 -3.95 16.14
C THR A 147 19.01 -3.03 14.96
N PHE A 148 18.68 -1.73 15.05
CA PHE A 148 19.08 -0.73 14.04
C PHE A 148 20.58 -0.72 13.80
N GLN A 149 21.39 -0.82 14.85
CA GLN A 149 22.85 -0.83 14.70
C GLN A 149 23.33 -2.09 13.95
N GLU A 150 22.83 -3.27 14.32
CA GLU A 150 23.17 -4.52 13.62
C GLU A 150 22.67 -4.52 12.18
N PHE A 151 21.48 -3.95 11.94
CA PHE A 151 20.93 -3.80 10.60
C PHE A 151 21.82 -2.94 9.70
N LEU A 152 22.34 -1.82 10.24
CA LEU A 152 23.32 -0.98 9.55
C LEU A 152 24.61 -1.73 9.27
N GLU A 153 25.16 -2.49 10.23
CA GLU A 153 26.39 -3.26 10.02
C GLU A 153 26.21 -4.38 8.99
N ILE A 154 25.04 -5.03 8.97
CA ILE A 154 24.65 -5.97 7.91
C ILE A 154 24.61 -5.25 6.57
N ALA A 155 23.93 -4.12 6.49
CA ALA A 155 23.81 -3.34 5.26
C ALA A 155 25.18 -2.93 4.69
N LYS A 156 26.11 -2.49 5.56
CA LYS A 156 27.49 -2.14 5.16
C LYS A 156 28.23 -3.32 4.56
N LYS A 157 28.10 -4.53 5.14
CA LYS A 157 28.78 -5.74 4.63
C LYS A 157 28.22 -6.22 3.30
N ILE A 158 26.93 -6.01 3.06
CA ILE A 158 26.27 -6.37 1.79
C ILE A 158 26.59 -5.36 0.69
N THR A 159 26.76 -4.09 1.03
CA THR A 159 26.95 -3.01 0.05
C THR A 159 28.25 -3.19 -0.73
N SER A 160 28.16 -3.10 -2.05
CA SER A 160 29.28 -3.11 -3.00
C SER A 160 29.03 -2.05 -4.09
N PRO A 161 29.53 -0.81 -3.89
CA PRO A 161 29.27 0.28 -4.83
C PRO A 161 29.77 0.01 -6.25
N GLN A 162 30.89 -0.71 -6.38
CA GLN A 162 31.48 -1.05 -7.67
C GLN A 162 30.60 -2.01 -8.49
N GLU A 163 29.79 -2.83 -7.80
CA GLU A 163 28.81 -3.75 -8.41
C GLU A 163 27.41 -3.12 -8.52
N GLY A 164 27.23 -1.91 -8.00
CA GLY A 164 25.92 -1.24 -7.88
C GLY A 164 24.98 -1.97 -6.92
N ILE A 165 25.52 -2.60 -5.87
CA ILE A 165 24.79 -3.34 -4.86
C ILE A 165 24.67 -2.49 -3.60
N PHE A 166 23.45 -2.35 -3.09
CA PHE A 166 23.14 -1.64 -1.85
C PHE A 166 22.63 -2.60 -0.78
N GLY A 167 23.01 -2.35 0.45
CA GLY A 167 22.63 -3.20 1.58
C GLY A 167 21.14 -3.11 1.91
N VAL A 168 20.51 -1.96 1.69
CA VAL A 168 19.11 -1.74 2.04
C VAL A 168 18.40 -0.83 1.03
N SER A 169 17.10 -0.99 0.89
CA SER A 169 16.21 -0.09 0.13
C SER A 169 15.99 1.25 0.85
N SER A 170 15.64 2.28 0.10
CA SER A 170 15.23 3.58 0.64
C SER A 170 14.16 4.20 -0.25
N GLU A 171 12.96 4.37 0.30
CA GLU A 171 11.79 4.97 -0.35
C GLU A 171 11.55 6.37 0.21
N GLU A 172 10.75 7.20 -0.45
CA GLU A 172 10.52 8.59 -0.02
C GLU A 172 9.17 8.78 0.70
N GLU A 173 8.24 7.83 0.58
CA GLU A 173 6.93 7.93 1.20
C GLU A 173 6.98 7.73 2.72
N PRO A 174 6.11 8.40 3.47
CA PRO A 174 6.03 8.31 4.93
C PRO A 174 5.96 6.88 5.48
N LEU A 175 5.24 6.00 4.81
CA LEU A 175 5.10 4.60 5.18
C LEU A 175 6.47 3.93 5.47
N PHE A 176 7.51 4.28 4.71
CA PHE A 176 8.83 3.61 4.78
C PHE A 176 9.79 4.24 5.80
N TYR A 177 9.63 5.50 6.18
CA TYR A 177 10.48 6.11 7.22
C TYR A 177 9.81 6.18 8.60
N LEU A 178 8.48 6.18 8.68
CA LEU A 178 7.74 6.18 9.95
C LEU A 178 8.14 5.04 10.90
N PRO A 179 8.39 3.79 10.45
CA PRO A 179 8.82 2.72 11.34
C PRO A 179 10.08 3.03 12.13
N TYR A 180 11.01 3.78 11.55
CA TYR A 180 12.24 4.18 12.23
C TYR A 180 11.95 5.17 13.37
N LEU A 181 11.06 6.14 13.14
CA LEU A 181 10.63 7.07 14.18
C LEU A 181 9.89 6.34 15.30
N MET A 182 8.89 5.52 14.93
CA MET A 182 8.03 4.81 15.87
C MET A 182 8.83 3.81 16.73
N SER A 183 9.78 3.09 16.13
CA SER A 183 10.65 2.15 16.86
C SER A 183 11.60 2.84 17.82
N GLU A 184 11.88 4.13 17.65
CA GLU A 184 12.60 4.97 18.61
C GLU A 184 11.68 5.63 19.66
N GLY A 185 10.35 5.50 19.51
CA GLY A 185 9.36 6.12 20.39
C GLY A 185 8.92 7.51 19.95
N GLY A 186 9.26 7.90 18.72
CA GLY A 186 8.85 9.14 18.09
C GLY A 186 7.68 8.96 17.12
N GLY A 187 7.40 10.01 16.38
CA GLY A 187 6.33 10.05 15.39
C GLY A 187 6.25 11.42 14.70
N ILE A 188 5.21 11.67 13.96
CA ILE A 188 4.92 12.99 13.37
C ILE A 188 4.01 13.79 14.30
N LEU A 189 2.95 13.15 14.79
CA LEU A 189 1.99 13.73 15.72
C LEU A 189 1.95 12.91 17.01
N SER A 190 1.56 13.55 18.10
CA SER A 190 1.21 12.90 19.38
C SER A 190 -0.02 11.99 19.21
N ASP A 191 -0.27 11.11 20.17
CA ASP A 191 -1.38 10.14 20.15
C ASP A 191 -2.76 10.83 20.03
N ASP A 192 -2.91 12.04 20.60
CA ASP A 192 -4.11 12.86 20.48
C ASP A 192 -4.22 13.61 19.12
N LEU A 193 -3.22 13.49 18.25
CA LEU A 193 -3.08 14.13 16.94
C LEU A 193 -3.05 15.67 16.98
N LEU A 194 -2.86 16.29 18.15
CA LEU A 194 -2.91 17.75 18.30
C LEU A 194 -1.54 18.41 18.30
N THR A 195 -0.49 17.66 18.62
CA THR A 195 0.87 18.22 18.76
C THR A 195 1.81 17.60 17.74
N ASN A 196 2.58 18.43 17.05
CA ASN A 196 3.66 17.96 16.19
C ASN A 196 4.86 17.55 17.07
N ILE A 197 5.25 16.26 16.98
CA ILE A 197 6.37 15.67 17.73
C ILE A 197 7.54 15.27 16.83
N LEU A 198 7.54 15.67 15.57
CA LEU A 198 8.61 15.33 14.62
C LEU A 198 9.98 15.84 15.05
N ASN A 199 10.02 16.92 15.83
CA ASN A 199 11.24 17.51 16.36
C ASN A 199 11.64 16.98 17.76
N SER A 200 10.95 15.95 18.28
CA SER A 200 11.39 15.29 19.52
C SER A 200 12.72 14.55 19.31
N GLU A 201 13.47 14.29 20.37
CA GLU A 201 14.74 13.55 20.30
C GLU A 201 14.53 12.16 19.71
N GLU A 202 13.43 11.49 20.06
CA GLU A 202 13.05 10.17 19.57
C GLU A 202 12.82 10.20 18.05
N SER A 203 12.01 11.14 17.57
CA SER A 203 11.72 11.30 16.16
C SER A 203 12.99 11.65 15.37
N LEU A 204 13.81 12.55 15.89
CA LEU A 204 15.08 12.94 15.26
C LEU A 204 16.08 11.77 15.21
N ARG A 205 16.14 10.92 16.25
CA ARG A 205 16.99 9.71 16.19
C ARG A 205 16.55 8.79 15.06
N GLY A 206 15.25 8.52 14.96
CA GLY A 206 14.71 7.63 13.93
C GLY A 206 14.88 8.16 12.51
N ILE A 207 14.51 9.42 12.27
CA ILE A 207 14.59 10.01 10.93
C ILE A 207 16.05 10.22 10.48
N ASN A 208 16.94 10.59 11.40
CA ASN A 208 18.36 10.72 11.11
C ASN A 208 18.98 9.37 10.80
N PHE A 209 18.63 8.29 11.55
CA PHE A 209 19.09 6.96 11.23
C PHE A 209 18.68 6.58 9.79
N TYR A 210 17.41 6.79 9.42
CA TYR A 210 16.93 6.51 8.07
C TYR A 210 17.66 7.33 7.00
N ALA A 211 17.80 8.62 7.21
CA ALA A 211 18.50 9.51 6.28
C ALA A 211 19.98 9.13 6.13
N ASP A 212 20.64 8.78 7.22
CA ASP A 212 22.05 8.41 7.27
C ASP A 212 22.35 7.11 6.51
N LEU A 213 21.41 6.18 6.35
CA LEU A 213 21.57 5.00 5.50
C LEU A 213 22.00 5.40 4.07
N ARG A 214 21.42 6.46 3.55
CA ARG A 214 21.72 6.99 2.21
C ARG A 214 22.85 8.01 2.23
N THR A 215 22.76 9.01 3.10
CA THR A 215 23.59 10.23 3.01
C THR A 215 24.97 10.08 3.63
N LYS A 216 25.09 9.32 4.70
CA LYS A 216 26.33 9.15 5.47
C LYS A 216 26.97 7.80 5.25
N HIS A 217 26.16 6.74 5.26
CA HIS A 217 26.68 5.37 5.19
C HIS A 217 26.71 4.81 3.78
N HIS A 218 25.98 5.44 2.84
CA HIS A 218 25.89 5.04 1.44
C HIS A 218 25.54 3.55 1.25
N VAL A 219 24.70 3.01 2.16
CA VAL A 219 24.22 1.63 2.11
C VAL A 219 22.86 1.51 1.42
N ALA A 220 22.22 2.62 1.11
CA ALA A 220 20.99 2.71 0.36
C ALA A 220 21.17 3.58 -0.90
N PRO A 221 20.47 3.28 -2.02
CA PRO A 221 20.64 4.02 -3.26
C PRO A 221 20.16 5.46 -3.13
N THR A 222 20.85 6.36 -3.81
CA THR A 222 20.40 7.74 -4.03
C THR A 222 19.26 7.77 -5.06
N LYS A 223 18.58 8.91 -5.16
CA LYS A 223 17.51 9.12 -6.15
C LYS A 223 18.01 8.94 -7.59
N SER A 224 19.24 9.34 -7.89
CA SER A 224 19.84 9.16 -9.21
C SER A 224 20.17 7.69 -9.52
N GLU A 225 20.62 6.93 -8.53
CA GLU A 225 20.93 5.50 -8.67
C GLU A 225 19.68 4.63 -8.81
N SER A 226 18.54 5.09 -8.29
CA SER A 226 17.25 4.41 -8.42
C SER A 226 16.32 5.03 -9.48
N ALA A 227 16.79 5.98 -10.28
CA ALA A 227 15.93 6.72 -11.21
C ALA A 227 15.26 5.86 -12.29
N SER A 228 15.85 4.73 -12.67
CA SER A 228 15.37 3.83 -13.73
C SER A 228 14.60 2.61 -13.23
N ALA A 229 14.55 2.37 -11.91
CA ALA A 229 13.94 1.17 -11.34
C ALA A 229 13.38 1.45 -9.94
N THR A 230 12.25 0.83 -9.62
CA THR A 230 11.73 0.82 -8.24
C THR A 230 12.61 -0.03 -7.32
N MET A 231 12.54 0.17 -6.00
CA MET A 231 13.27 -0.66 -5.04
C MET A 231 12.94 -2.15 -5.19
N ALA A 232 11.67 -2.48 -5.48
CA ALA A 232 11.26 -3.85 -5.76
C ALA A 232 11.92 -4.44 -7.03
N GLN A 233 12.08 -3.64 -8.08
CA GLN A 233 12.81 -4.06 -9.28
C GLN A 233 14.31 -4.22 -9.01
N MET A 234 14.91 -3.29 -8.26
CA MET A 234 16.31 -3.41 -7.86
C MET A 234 16.56 -4.63 -6.97
N PHE A 235 15.62 -4.97 -6.08
CA PHE A 235 15.70 -6.22 -5.29
C PHE A 235 15.68 -7.45 -6.19
N LEU A 236 14.73 -7.54 -7.13
CA LEU A 236 14.65 -8.64 -8.10
C LEU A 236 15.87 -8.75 -9.02
N GLN A 237 16.58 -7.65 -9.27
CA GLN A 237 17.83 -7.63 -10.01
C GLN A 237 19.05 -8.01 -9.15
N GLY A 238 18.87 -8.37 -7.88
CA GLY A 238 19.96 -8.65 -6.96
C GLY A 238 20.79 -7.42 -6.56
N LYS A 239 20.25 -6.20 -6.76
CA LYS A 239 20.93 -4.94 -6.45
C LYS A 239 20.62 -4.39 -5.05
N ILE A 240 19.68 -4.99 -4.34
CA ILE A 240 19.32 -4.65 -2.95
C ILE A 240 19.44 -5.92 -2.11
N GLY A 241 20.19 -5.85 -1.01
CA GLY A 241 20.34 -6.97 -0.08
C GLY A 241 19.14 -7.15 0.85
N MET A 242 18.62 -6.04 1.38
CA MET A 242 17.45 -6.00 2.26
C MET A 242 16.43 -4.99 1.72
N HIS A 243 15.23 -5.46 1.39
CA HIS A 243 14.16 -4.61 0.90
C HIS A 243 13.04 -4.51 1.94
N ILE A 244 12.79 -3.28 2.43
CA ILE A 244 11.69 -3.00 3.34
C ILE A 244 10.44 -2.76 2.52
N SER A 245 9.46 -3.63 2.68
CA SER A 245 8.17 -3.50 1.99
C SER A 245 7.10 -4.37 2.66
N GLY A 246 5.88 -4.29 2.16
CA GLY A 246 4.75 -5.06 2.69
C GLY A 246 4.50 -6.38 1.97
N ARG A 247 3.55 -7.15 2.52
CA ARG A 247 3.17 -8.47 2.02
C ARG A 247 2.72 -8.45 0.55
N TRP A 248 2.26 -7.33 0.03
CA TRP A 248 1.81 -7.18 -1.37
C TRP A 248 2.86 -7.58 -2.42
N LEU A 249 4.15 -7.62 -2.06
CA LEU A 249 5.21 -8.05 -2.96
C LEU A 249 5.45 -9.57 -2.97
N VAL A 250 4.90 -10.33 -2.02
CA VAL A 250 5.09 -11.78 -1.94
C VAL A 250 4.68 -12.52 -3.23
N PRO A 251 3.49 -12.26 -3.83
CA PRO A 251 3.14 -12.92 -5.08
C PRO A 251 4.16 -12.67 -6.20
N LYS A 252 4.54 -11.41 -6.37
CA LYS A 252 5.52 -11.00 -7.38
C LYS A 252 6.88 -11.67 -7.15
N TYR A 253 7.38 -11.68 -5.91
CA TYR A 253 8.69 -12.26 -5.61
C TYR A 253 8.70 -13.77 -5.76
N ARG A 254 7.60 -14.46 -5.42
CA ARG A 254 7.45 -15.90 -5.66
C ARG A 254 7.45 -16.26 -7.14
N GLU A 255 6.89 -15.39 -7.97
CA GLU A 255 6.79 -15.62 -9.41
C GLU A 255 8.09 -15.28 -10.16
N THR A 256 8.81 -14.23 -9.72
CA THR A 256 9.85 -13.61 -10.55
C THR A 256 11.25 -13.56 -9.95
N ALA A 257 11.43 -13.87 -8.66
CA ALA A 257 12.78 -13.88 -8.08
C ALA A 257 13.54 -15.12 -8.55
N GLU A 258 14.75 -14.91 -9.07
CA GLU A 258 15.65 -15.95 -9.53
C GLU A 258 16.72 -16.35 -8.49
N PHE A 259 16.53 -15.93 -7.23
CA PHE A 259 17.38 -16.21 -6.09
C PHE A 259 16.55 -16.58 -4.86
N ASP A 260 17.15 -17.25 -3.91
CA ASP A 260 16.50 -17.57 -2.64
C ASP A 260 16.36 -16.32 -1.77
N TRP A 261 15.15 -16.11 -1.26
CA TRP A 261 14.83 -15.00 -0.37
C TRP A 261 13.95 -15.44 0.79
N ASP A 262 13.96 -14.65 1.83
CA ASP A 262 13.08 -14.85 2.99
C ASP A 262 12.69 -13.49 3.58
N VAL A 263 11.88 -13.52 4.63
CA VAL A 263 11.39 -12.31 5.34
C VAL A 263 11.70 -12.38 6.82
N THR A 264 11.92 -11.21 7.40
CA THR A 264 12.00 -11.05 8.87
C THR A 264 11.28 -9.78 9.31
N GLN A 265 11.12 -9.64 10.62
CA GLN A 265 10.55 -8.44 11.21
C GLN A 265 11.42 -7.21 10.91
N PHE A 266 10.79 -6.04 10.93
CA PHE A 266 11.48 -4.76 10.91
C PHE A 266 12.47 -4.67 12.08
N PRO A 267 13.67 -4.08 11.90
CA PRO A 267 14.69 -4.03 12.94
C PRO A 267 14.21 -3.23 14.16
N LYS A 268 14.78 -3.55 15.32
CA LYS A 268 14.40 -2.94 16.61
C LYS A 268 15.13 -1.63 16.83
N GLY A 269 14.39 -0.58 17.12
CA GLY A 269 14.86 0.62 17.79
C GLY A 269 14.78 0.47 19.30
N THR A 270 14.88 1.58 20.02
CA THR A 270 14.87 1.62 21.51
C THR A 270 13.54 1.16 22.12
N LYS A 271 12.43 1.27 21.40
CA LYS A 271 11.09 0.82 21.83
C LYS A 271 10.67 -0.52 21.20
N GLY A 272 11.53 -1.16 20.45
CA GLY A 272 11.26 -2.41 19.78
C GLY A 272 11.07 -2.27 18.29
N SER A 273 10.47 -3.27 17.65
CA SER A 273 10.11 -3.25 16.23
C SER A 273 8.66 -2.77 16.11
N ILE A 274 8.46 -1.52 15.74
CA ILE A 274 7.14 -0.91 15.59
C ILE A 274 6.98 -0.43 14.15
N VAL A 275 5.93 -0.90 13.49
CA VAL A 275 5.60 -0.53 12.11
C VAL A 275 4.16 -0.04 12.03
N PRO A 276 3.85 0.96 11.18
CA PRO A 276 2.47 1.38 10.97
C PRO A 276 1.66 0.25 10.34
N LEU A 277 0.37 0.19 10.67
CA LEU A 277 -0.59 -0.61 9.94
C LEU A 277 -0.89 0.09 8.61
N ASP A 278 -0.74 -0.63 7.51
CA ASP A 278 -1.23 -0.23 6.20
C ASP A 278 -2.51 -1.01 5.92
N ALA A 279 -3.61 -0.30 5.80
CA ALA A 279 -4.93 -0.87 5.55
C ALA A 279 -5.54 -0.24 4.31
N SER A 280 -6.20 -1.05 3.51
CA SER A 280 -6.91 -0.59 2.32
C SER A 280 -8.32 -1.16 2.29
N GLY A 281 -9.24 -0.43 1.66
CA GLY A 281 -10.64 -0.80 1.62
C GLY A 281 -11.39 -0.16 0.46
N TRP A 282 -12.66 -0.47 0.40
CA TRP A 282 -13.60 0.00 -0.60
C TRP A 282 -14.45 1.13 -0.03
N ALA A 283 -14.38 2.30 -0.64
CA ALA A 283 -15.18 3.47 -0.31
C ALA A 283 -16.19 3.76 -1.41
N ILE A 284 -17.27 4.48 -1.08
CA ILE A 284 -18.26 4.96 -2.04
C ILE A 284 -18.11 6.47 -2.17
N SER A 285 -18.15 6.98 -3.41
CA SER A 285 -18.22 8.41 -3.66
C SER A 285 -19.54 8.98 -3.08
N SER A 286 -19.45 10.06 -2.30
CA SER A 286 -20.65 10.73 -1.75
C SER A 286 -21.62 11.23 -2.84
N LYS A 287 -21.09 11.45 -4.06
CA LYS A 287 -21.86 11.89 -5.23
C LYS A 287 -22.35 10.74 -6.13
N SER A 288 -22.10 9.49 -5.76
CA SER A 288 -22.62 8.35 -6.51
C SER A 288 -24.17 8.37 -6.54
N ASN A 289 -24.73 8.12 -7.73
CA ASN A 289 -26.16 7.89 -7.93
C ASN A 289 -26.54 6.41 -7.84
N HIS A 290 -25.57 5.52 -7.60
CA HIS A 290 -25.68 4.06 -7.60
C HIS A 290 -25.19 3.47 -6.28
N LYS A 291 -25.55 4.11 -5.14
CA LYS A 291 -25.03 3.73 -3.81
C LYS A 291 -25.47 2.34 -3.39
N ASP A 292 -26.70 1.93 -3.68
CA ASP A 292 -27.22 0.61 -3.33
C ASP A 292 -26.49 -0.51 -4.10
N GLU A 293 -26.24 -0.29 -5.40
CA GLU A 293 -25.49 -1.22 -6.23
C GLU A 293 -24.00 -1.24 -5.82
N ALA A 294 -23.45 -0.09 -5.44
CA ALA A 294 -22.08 0.01 -4.90
C ALA A 294 -21.94 -0.76 -3.57
N ILE A 295 -22.93 -0.68 -2.67
CA ILE A 295 -22.96 -1.46 -1.43
C ILE A 295 -23.00 -2.96 -1.74
N ARG A 296 -23.82 -3.40 -2.71
CA ARG A 296 -23.89 -4.80 -3.14
C ARG A 296 -22.53 -5.28 -3.68
N LEU A 297 -21.86 -4.45 -4.49
CA LEU A 297 -20.53 -4.76 -5.01
C LEU A 297 -19.50 -4.87 -3.88
N ILE A 298 -19.46 -3.91 -2.96
CA ILE A 298 -18.52 -3.93 -1.83
C ILE A 298 -18.77 -5.16 -0.96
N LYS A 299 -20.02 -5.48 -0.65
CA LYS A 299 -20.38 -6.68 0.13
C LYS A 299 -19.89 -7.97 -0.51
N TYR A 300 -19.88 -8.03 -1.84
CA TYR A 300 -19.37 -9.19 -2.57
C TYR A 300 -17.84 -9.27 -2.56
N LEU A 301 -17.15 -8.12 -2.48
CA LEU A 301 -15.70 -8.01 -2.52
C LEU A 301 -15.03 -8.12 -1.14
N SER A 302 -15.80 -8.01 -0.06
CA SER A 302 -15.32 -8.06 1.33
C SER A 302 -15.62 -9.41 1.95
#